data_f7dd9990c063554e1c9d19dae6767e1e
#
_entry.id   f7dd9990c063554e1c9d19dae6767e1e
#
_cell.length_a   1.000
_cell.length_b   1.000
_cell.length_c   1.000
_cell.angle_alpha   90.00
_cell.angle_beta   90.00
_cell.angle_gamma   90.00
#
_symmetry.space_group_name_H-M   'P 1'
#
loop_
_entity.id
_entity.type
_entity.pdbx_description
1 polymer ?
#
loop_
_entity_poly.entity_id
_entity_poly.type
_entity_poly.pdbx_seq_one_letter_code
_entity_poly.pdbx_strand_id
1 'polypeptide(L)'
;MLFGKKPDCDWLLVGLGNPGKEYARTRHNMGFRAMDLLAGKLGVQVRKAKFQALVAQAGYHGQKLLLLQPQTYMNASGLAVSAAASFYHVPPERIIVLFDDVSLPPGKIRIRANGSAGGHNG
;
A
#
# COMPACT_ATOMS: atom_id res chain seq x y z
N MET A 1 -2.75 23.29 5.77
CA MET A 1 -2.77 22.30 6.85
C MET A 1 -3.34 22.91 8.12
N LEU A 2 -4.10 22.17 8.83
CA LEU A 2 -4.61 22.62 10.11
C LEU A 2 -3.66 22.19 11.22
N PHE A 3 -3.16 23.15 11.95
CA PHE A 3 -2.23 22.86 13.04
C PHE A 3 -2.92 22.01 14.10
N GLY A 4 -2.23 21.00 14.59
CA GLY A 4 -2.76 20.13 15.62
C GLY A 4 -3.77 19.10 15.17
N LYS A 5 -4.11 19.06 13.88
CA LYS A 5 -5.04 18.04 13.39
C LYS A 5 -4.36 16.69 13.40
N LYS A 6 -5.00 15.71 14.06
CA LYS A 6 -4.52 14.35 14.09
C LYS A 6 -4.86 13.65 12.78
N PRO A 7 -4.01 12.72 12.31
CA PRO A 7 -4.36 11.89 11.15
C PRO A 7 -5.63 11.09 11.42
N ASP A 8 -6.45 10.89 10.39
CA ASP A 8 -7.63 10.03 10.48
C ASP A 8 -7.25 8.54 10.55
N CYS A 9 -6.08 8.22 10.01
CA CYS A 9 -5.45 6.91 10.19
C CYS A 9 -4.03 7.13 10.67
N ASP A 10 -3.53 6.20 11.48
CA ASP A 10 -2.17 6.33 12.01
C ASP A 10 -1.13 5.92 10.99
N TRP A 11 -1.42 4.93 10.17
CA TRP A 11 -0.49 4.40 9.17
C TRP A 11 -1.22 4.08 7.87
N LEU A 12 -0.53 4.31 6.75
CA LEU A 12 -0.98 3.87 5.44
C LEU A 12 -0.01 2.78 4.96
N LEU A 13 -0.55 1.59 4.72
CA LEU A 13 0.22 0.45 4.21
C LEU A 13 -0.20 0.21 2.77
N VAL A 14 0.76 0.28 1.86
CA VAL A 14 0.52 0.19 0.43
C VAL A 14 1.15 -1.08 -0.12
N GLY A 15 0.35 -1.92 -0.76
CA GLY A 15 0.87 -3.07 -1.49
C GLY A 15 0.83 -2.77 -2.98
N LEU A 16 1.99 -2.78 -3.65
CA LEU A 16 2.07 -2.47 -5.07
C LEU A 16 1.91 -3.71 -5.92
N GLY A 17 1.28 -3.54 -7.07
CA GLY A 17 1.11 -4.58 -8.06
C GLY A 17 0.41 -4.01 -9.29
N ASN A 18 0.28 -4.84 -10.33
CA ASN A 18 -0.51 -4.50 -11.50
C ASN A 18 -1.84 -5.25 -11.43
N PRO A 19 -2.98 -4.57 -11.62
CA PRO A 19 -4.26 -5.26 -11.63
C PRO A 19 -4.39 -6.12 -12.88
N GLY A 20 -5.20 -7.18 -12.77
CA GLY A 20 -5.47 -8.08 -13.88
C GLY A 20 -4.97 -9.49 -13.63
N LYS A 21 -5.67 -10.46 -14.23
CA LYS A 21 -5.36 -11.87 -14.00
C LYS A 21 -3.98 -12.26 -14.53
N GLU A 22 -3.54 -11.64 -15.61
CA GLU A 22 -2.25 -11.95 -16.21
C GLU A 22 -1.06 -11.58 -15.30
N TYR A 23 -1.28 -10.72 -14.33
CA TYR A 23 -0.23 -10.33 -13.39
C TYR A 23 -0.33 -11.02 -12.04
N ALA A 24 -1.39 -11.80 -11.81
CA ALA A 24 -1.69 -12.31 -10.47
C ALA A 24 -0.59 -13.20 -9.90
N ARG A 25 0.19 -13.86 -10.76
CA ARG A 25 1.26 -14.77 -10.35
C ARG A 25 2.65 -14.26 -10.68
N THR A 26 2.77 -13.00 -11.10
CA THR A 26 4.06 -12.44 -11.44
C THR A 26 4.73 -11.84 -10.21
N ARG A 27 6.04 -11.57 -10.32
CA ARG A 27 6.81 -10.92 -9.27
C ARG A 27 6.22 -9.56 -8.90
N HIS A 28 5.69 -8.84 -9.89
CA HIS A 28 5.17 -7.49 -9.66
C HIS A 28 3.91 -7.46 -8.82
N ASN A 29 3.35 -8.62 -8.48
CA ASN A 29 2.18 -8.70 -7.62
C ASN A 29 2.49 -9.22 -6.23
N MET A 30 3.76 -9.32 -5.87
CA MET A 30 4.12 -9.75 -4.51
C MET A 30 3.62 -8.76 -3.45
N GLY A 31 3.59 -7.46 -3.78
CA GLY A 31 3.03 -6.48 -2.86
C GLY A 31 1.54 -6.70 -2.61
N PHE A 32 0.78 -7.02 -3.65
CA PHE A 32 -0.64 -7.36 -3.51
C PHE A 32 -0.82 -8.61 -2.65
N ARG A 33 -0.01 -9.64 -2.90
CA ARG A 33 -0.11 -10.89 -2.14
C ARG A 33 0.24 -10.69 -0.68
N ALA A 34 1.28 -9.91 -0.40
CA ALA A 34 1.66 -9.59 0.97
C ALA A 34 0.54 -8.82 1.67
N MET A 35 -0.10 -7.90 0.95
CA MET A 35 -1.20 -7.12 1.51
C MET A 35 -2.39 -8.01 1.84
N ASP A 36 -2.74 -8.96 0.96
CA ASP A 36 -3.85 -9.88 1.23
C ASP A 36 -3.57 -10.76 2.43
N LEU A 37 -2.33 -11.22 2.59
CA LEU A 37 -1.95 -12.01 3.77
C LEU A 37 -2.04 -11.18 5.03
N LEU A 38 -1.56 -9.95 4.99
CA LEU A 38 -1.64 -9.05 6.15
C LEU A 38 -3.10 -8.78 6.52
N ALA A 39 -3.93 -8.48 5.53
CA ALA A 39 -5.35 -8.22 5.75
C ALA A 39 -6.03 -9.41 6.41
N GLY A 40 -5.70 -10.62 5.95
CA GLY A 40 -6.24 -11.85 6.55
C GLY A 40 -5.86 -11.98 8.01
N LYS A 41 -4.63 -11.65 8.37
CA LYS A 41 -4.17 -11.68 9.76
C LYS A 41 -4.86 -10.64 10.62
N LEU A 42 -5.26 -9.52 10.02
CA LEU A 42 -5.97 -8.45 10.73
C LEU A 42 -7.49 -8.62 10.69
N GLY A 43 -7.98 -9.66 10.05
CA GLY A 43 -9.40 -9.98 10.00
C GLY A 43 -10.21 -9.11 9.06
N VAL A 44 -9.58 -8.53 8.04
CA VAL A 44 -10.26 -7.65 7.07
C VAL A 44 -9.97 -8.10 5.65
N GLN A 45 -10.74 -7.56 4.70
CA GLN A 45 -10.54 -7.82 3.28
C GLN A 45 -10.39 -6.50 2.54
N VAL A 46 -9.38 -6.41 1.69
CA VAL A 46 -9.09 -5.20 0.91
C VAL A 46 -9.95 -5.23 -0.34
N ARG A 47 -11.16 -4.73 -0.26
CA ARG A 47 -12.17 -4.83 -1.32
C ARG A 47 -12.86 -3.54 -1.68
N LYS A 48 -12.85 -2.55 -0.82
CA LYS A 48 -13.60 -1.31 -1.07
C LYS A 48 -12.86 -0.47 -2.10
N ALA A 49 -13.54 -0.10 -3.18
CA ALA A 49 -12.95 0.72 -4.24
C ALA A 49 -12.96 2.19 -3.82
N LYS A 50 -11.77 2.78 -3.74
CA LYS A 50 -11.60 4.18 -3.36
C LYS A 50 -10.20 4.64 -3.79
N PHE A 51 -10.05 5.90 -4.21
CA PHE A 51 -8.75 6.47 -4.59
C PHE A 51 -8.08 5.72 -5.75
N GLN A 52 -8.84 5.15 -6.67
CA GLN A 52 -8.32 4.28 -7.73
C GLN A 52 -7.53 3.11 -7.14
N ALA A 53 -8.04 2.57 -6.04
CA ALA A 53 -7.40 1.49 -5.30
C ALA A 53 -8.46 0.64 -4.64
N LEU A 54 -8.04 -0.50 -4.10
CA LEU A 54 -8.85 -1.26 -3.16
C LEU A 54 -8.32 -0.97 -1.76
N VAL A 55 -9.21 -0.73 -0.82
CA VAL A 55 -8.83 -0.33 0.52
C VAL A 55 -9.56 -1.14 1.59
N ALA A 56 -8.98 -1.16 2.79
CA ALA A 56 -9.61 -1.65 3.99
C ALA A 56 -9.05 -0.92 5.19
N GLN A 57 -9.90 -0.69 6.18
CA GLN A 57 -9.45 -0.14 7.45
C GLN A 57 -9.29 -1.27 8.45
N ALA A 58 -8.24 -1.22 9.25
CA ALA A 58 -7.95 -2.23 10.24
C ALA A 58 -7.38 -1.58 11.49
N GLY A 59 -7.42 -2.32 12.61
CA GLY A 59 -6.82 -1.88 13.86
C GLY A 59 -5.74 -2.86 14.27
N TYR A 60 -4.65 -2.33 14.85
CA TYR A 60 -3.58 -3.15 15.36
C TYR A 60 -2.93 -2.44 16.53
N HIS A 61 -3.00 -3.04 17.72
CA HIS A 61 -2.43 -2.48 18.95
C HIS A 61 -2.82 -1.02 19.17
N GLY A 62 -4.10 -0.69 18.98
CA GLY A 62 -4.59 0.67 19.17
C GLY A 62 -4.30 1.63 18.02
N GLN A 63 -3.62 1.18 16.99
CA GLN A 63 -3.32 2.00 15.82
C GLN A 63 -4.37 1.76 14.73
N LYS A 64 -4.74 2.83 14.04
CA LYS A 64 -5.64 2.75 12.89
C LYS A 64 -4.82 2.62 11.63
N LEU A 65 -5.06 1.55 10.88
CA LEU A 65 -4.33 1.27 9.64
C LEU A 65 -5.25 1.41 8.45
N LEU A 66 -4.76 2.01 7.37
CA LEU A 66 -5.41 1.96 6.07
C LEU A 66 -4.56 1.06 5.18
N LEU A 67 -5.16 -0.03 4.71
CA LEU A 67 -4.51 -0.95 3.77
C LEU A 67 -4.95 -0.58 2.37
N LEU A 68 -4.02 -0.49 1.44
CA LEU A 68 -4.31 0.05 0.12
C LEU A 68 -3.56 -0.75 -0.96
N GLN A 69 -4.32 -1.19 -1.95
CA GLN A 69 -3.77 -1.83 -3.16
C GLN A 69 -4.14 -0.95 -4.35
N PRO A 70 -3.21 -0.13 -4.87
CA PRO A 70 -3.52 0.69 -6.05
C PRO A 70 -3.98 -0.19 -7.21
N GLN A 71 -5.03 0.26 -7.89
CA GLN A 71 -5.56 -0.44 -9.07
C GLN A 71 -5.15 0.27 -10.36
N THR A 72 -4.33 1.30 -10.25
CA THR A 72 -3.63 1.90 -11.38
C THR A 72 -2.54 0.93 -11.83
N TYR A 73 -2.06 1.10 -13.07
CA TYR A 73 -0.84 0.39 -13.43
C TYR A 73 0.32 0.85 -12.55
N MET A 74 1.34 0.00 -12.46
CA MET A 74 2.43 0.19 -11.49
C MET A 74 3.04 1.60 -11.53
N ASN A 75 3.26 2.14 -12.73
CA ASN A 75 3.90 3.44 -12.89
C ASN A 75 3.02 4.62 -12.45
N ALA A 76 1.76 4.37 -12.11
CA ALA A 76 0.84 5.41 -11.65
C ALA A 76 0.38 5.19 -10.20
N SER A 77 1.04 4.29 -9.46
CA SER A 77 0.67 3.97 -8.08
C SER A 77 0.66 5.19 -7.17
N GLY A 78 1.55 6.14 -7.42
CA GLY A 78 1.64 7.35 -6.60
C GLY A 78 0.38 8.19 -6.58
N LEU A 79 -0.43 8.11 -7.65
CA LEU A 79 -1.70 8.85 -7.69
C LEU A 79 -2.66 8.35 -6.60
N ALA A 80 -2.78 7.03 -6.47
CA ALA A 80 -3.65 6.44 -5.47
C ALA A 80 -3.12 6.71 -4.05
N VAL A 81 -1.81 6.56 -3.86
CA VAL A 81 -1.19 6.78 -2.55
C VAL A 81 -1.36 8.23 -2.12
N SER A 82 -1.10 9.17 -3.01
CA SER A 82 -1.22 10.59 -2.71
C SER A 82 -2.66 10.97 -2.35
N ALA A 83 -3.63 10.47 -3.09
CA ALA A 83 -5.04 10.75 -2.83
C ALA A 83 -5.46 10.21 -1.45
N ALA A 84 -5.07 8.98 -1.13
CA ALA A 84 -5.43 8.38 0.16
C ALA A 84 -4.73 9.08 1.32
N ALA A 85 -3.46 9.40 1.18
CA ALA A 85 -2.70 10.08 2.23
C ALA A 85 -3.28 11.46 2.52
N SER A 86 -3.67 12.20 1.48
CA SER A 86 -4.30 13.51 1.65
C SER A 86 -5.66 13.40 2.34
N PHE A 87 -6.46 12.45 1.91
CA PHE A 87 -7.80 12.29 2.46
C PHE A 87 -7.78 11.96 3.96
N TYR A 88 -6.90 11.05 4.35
CA TYR A 88 -6.81 10.60 5.75
C TYR A 88 -5.76 11.34 6.57
N HIS A 89 -5.12 12.36 5.99
CA HIS A 89 -4.13 13.20 6.68
C HIS A 89 -2.97 12.38 7.22
N VAL A 90 -2.48 11.42 6.43
CA VAL A 90 -1.35 10.57 6.80
C VAL A 90 -0.07 11.21 6.27
N PRO A 91 0.88 11.58 7.14
CA PRO A 91 2.13 12.16 6.66
C PRO A 91 3.03 11.11 6.01
N PRO A 92 3.96 11.51 5.14
CA PRO A 92 4.82 10.56 4.43
C PRO A 92 5.58 9.59 5.32
N GLU A 93 6.01 10.04 6.50
CA GLU A 93 6.76 9.18 7.41
C GLU A 93 5.93 8.06 8.03
N ARG A 94 4.62 8.05 7.80
CA ARG A 94 3.72 7.01 8.27
C ARG A 94 3.15 6.19 7.11
N ILE A 95 3.84 6.19 5.96
CA ILE A 95 3.47 5.40 4.80
C ILE A 95 4.50 4.28 4.65
N ILE A 96 4.02 3.04 4.63
CA ILE A 96 4.86 1.85 4.43
C ILE A 96 4.44 1.23 3.12
N VAL A 97 5.43 0.98 2.24
CA VAL A 97 5.18 0.42 0.91
C VAL A 97 5.76 -0.98 0.83
N LEU A 98 4.92 -1.93 0.41
CA LEU A 98 5.29 -3.32 0.18
C LEU A 98 5.39 -3.52 -1.33
N PHE A 99 6.57 -3.92 -1.81
CA PHE A 99 6.78 -4.14 -3.24
C PHE A 99 7.88 -5.17 -3.46
N ASP A 100 7.87 -5.80 -4.64
CA ASP A 100 8.96 -6.69 -5.00
C ASP A 100 10.15 -5.84 -5.48
N ASP A 101 11.36 -6.28 -5.11
CA ASP A 101 12.58 -5.54 -5.44
C ASP A 101 13.43 -6.41 -6.38
N VAL A 102 13.77 -5.85 -7.54
CA VAL A 102 14.53 -6.58 -8.55
C VAL A 102 15.92 -7.00 -8.07
N SER A 103 16.43 -6.35 -7.04
CA SER A 103 17.73 -6.71 -6.44
C SER A 103 17.64 -7.88 -5.46
N LEU A 104 16.42 -8.38 -5.17
CA LEU A 104 16.20 -9.50 -4.26
C LEU A 104 15.87 -10.76 -5.05
N PRO A 105 16.12 -11.97 -4.46
CA PRO A 105 15.71 -13.21 -5.10
C PRO A 105 14.20 -13.24 -5.37
N PRO A 106 13.76 -14.00 -6.38
CA PRO A 106 12.32 -14.14 -6.64
C PRO A 106 11.55 -14.58 -5.39
N GLY A 107 10.39 -14.01 -5.19
CA GLY A 107 9.54 -14.32 -4.03
C GLY A 107 9.86 -13.53 -2.79
N LYS A 108 10.86 -12.67 -2.82
CA LYS A 108 11.16 -11.77 -1.71
C LYS A 108 10.54 -10.41 -1.93
N ILE A 109 10.30 -9.70 -0.83
CA ILE A 109 9.66 -8.40 -0.87
C ILE A 109 10.43 -7.44 0.02
N ARG A 110 10.44 -6.17 -0.36
CA ARG A 110 11.07 -5.12 0.42
C ARG A 110 10.00 -4.22 1.03
N ILE A 111 10.23 -3.83 2.27
CA ILE A 111 9.36 -2.89 2.98
C ILE A 111 10.16 -1.62 3.21
N ARG A 112 9.58 -0.48 2.78
CA ARG A 112 10.22 0.82 2.96
C ARG A 112 9.21 1.84 3.44
N ALA A 113 9.61 2.63 4.43
CA ALA A 113 8.84 3.78 4.88
C ALA A 113 9.23 5.04 4.10
N ASN A 114 10.49 5.09 3.64
CA ASN A 114 10.98 6.20 2.82
C ASN A 114 12.16 5.72 1.99
N GLY A 115 12.74 6.61 1.21
CA GLY A 115 13.88 6.30 0.38
C GLY A 115 13.54 6.44 -1.11
N SER A 116 14.48 6.04 -1.96
CA SER A 116 14.30 6.11 -3.41
C SER A 116 13.55 4.88 -3.91
N ALA A 117 13.06 4.97 -5.15
CA ALA A 117 12.37 3.85 -5.78
C ALA A 117 13.29 2.66 -6.08
N GLY A 118 14.60 2.86 -6.10
CA GLY A 118 15.53 1.75 -6.36
C GLY A 118 15.35 1.10 -7.71
N GLY A 119 14.90 1.84 -8.71
CA GLY A 119 14.61 1.31 -10.04
C GLY A 119 13.22 0.75 -10.21
N HIS A 120 12.37 0.79 -9.19
CA HIS A 120 11.00 0.30 -9.25
C HIS A 120 10.08 1.37 -9.83
N ASN A 121 9.20 0.98 -10.76
CA ASN A 121 8.31 1.93 -11.41
C ASN A 121 7.17 2.43 -10.51
N GLY A 122 6.77 1.63 -9.56
CA GLY A 122 5.75 2.02 -8.59
C GLY A 122 6.33 2.84 -7.46
#